data_0b8384bf454c5103cfe3260dcdcba373
#
_entry.id   0b8384bf454c5103cfe3260dcdcba373
#
_cell.length_a   1.000
_cell.length_b   1.000
_cell.length_c   1.000
_cell.angle_alpha   90.00
_cell.angle_beta   90.00
_cell.angle_gamma   90.00
#
_symmetry.space_group_name_H-M   'P 1'
#
loop_
_entity.id
_entity.type
_entity.pdbx_description
1 polymer ?
#
loop_
_entity_poly.entity_id
_entity_poly.type
_entity_poly.pdbx_seq_one_letter_code
_entity_poly.pdbx_strand_id
1 'polypeptide(L)'
;DFKWESATTVWGTPRRNSNIQGRVNGQTERFEKGFGIHANGKITYDLSDKQYDRFEALLGVDPSAIDPNNNSSVKFKIIADGKTLTSTNVLGYYDNMVYVNVPVSGVKKLVIEVSDAENGNTADHCIIVNPKLTTNNAKPKINAEDKYIKLGQDFDAREGVKAHDQEDGDLTAQIQVESNTFVKDKIGKYEVVYKVADKDGNETTKKINVTVCEDYKVKKSKHGQFANLEEYNKEFKLPIKSVKNNAGNYQSSVITNAIDGKINTHWETDSPNNNSFKNEVTFDLGEVQEINKIAYASRRDGNFKGFATQFEIYVSESESGDDFYLAGQGSYSGAISDVVEFNVSKVKARRVKFKFVQASGDWASFSEVAFYKED
;
A
#
# COMPACT_ATOMS: atom_id res chain seq x y z
N ASP A 1 -4.44 -13.77 -30.43
CA ASP A 1 -3.99 -14.60 -31.57
C ASP A 1 -2.74 -13.98 -32.18
N PHE A 2 -1.60 -14.57 -31.84
CA PHE A 2 -0.30 -14.10 -32.30
C PHE A 2 -0.03 -14.64 -33.71
N LYS A 3 0.07 -13.77 -34.71
CA LYS A 3 0.42 -14.16 -36.05
C LYS A 3 1.92 -14.08 -36.23
N TRP A 4 2.57 -15.11 -36.77
CA TRP A 4 3.95 -15.00 -37.22
C TRP A 4 4.08 -14.06 -38.43
N GLU A 5 5.21 -13.41 -38.55
CA GLU A 5 5.59 -12.63 -39.73
C GLU A 5 5.84 -13.60 -40.92
N SER A 6 6.59 -14.66 -40.64
CA SER A 6 6.87 -15.73 -41.65
C SER A 6 7.08 -17.08 -40.95
N ALA A 7 6.76 -18.13 -41.66
CA ALA A 7 7.09 -19.51 -41.29
C ALA A 7 7.58 -20.26 -42.52
N THR A 8 8.74 -20.89 -42.40
CA THR A 8 9.35 -21.70 -43.47
C THR A 8 9.60 -23.10 -42.96
N THR A 9 9.54 -24.09 -43.89
CA THR A 9 9.80 -25.48 -43.62
C THR A 9 10.34 -26.11 -44.89
N VAL A 10 11.19 -27.13 -44.77
CA VAL A 10 11.75 -27.81 -45.94
C VAL A 10 10.76 -28.78 -46.56
N TRP A 11 9.86 -29.32 -45.76
CA TRP A 11 8.85 -30.29 -46.24
C TRP A 11 7.47 -29.96 -45.64
N GLY A 12 6.42 -30.04 -46.45
CA GLY A 12 5.04 -29.76 -46.04
C GLY A 12 4.75 -28.27 -45.86
N THR A 13 3.71 -27.99 -45.13
CA THR A 13 3.29 -26.63 -44.74
C THR A 13 3.22 -26.51 -43.22
N PRO A 14 3.67 -25.37 -42.63
CA PRO A 14 3.52 -25.14 -41.22
C PRO A 14 2.05 -25.27 -40.77
N ARG A 15 1.81 -26.04 -39.71
CA ARG A 15 0.48 -26.23 -39.11
C ARG A 15 0.30 -25.32 -37.92
N ARG A 16 -0.92 -24.85 -37.68
CA ARG A 16 -1.28 -24.07 -36.51
C ARG A 16 -2.54 -24.63 -35.85
N ASN A 17 -2.45 -24.91 -34.55
CA ASN A 17 -3.57 -25.37 -33.72
C ASN A 17 -4.33 -26.57 -34.31
N SER A 18 -3.65 -27.45 -35.00
CA SER A 18 -4.23 -28.62 -35.64
C SER A 18 -3.35 -29.83 -35.41
N ASN A 19 -3.89 -30.86 -34.79
CA ASN A 19 -3.19 -32.12 -34.48
C ASN A 19 -1.83 -31.89 -33.79
N ILE A 20 -1.78 -31.05 -32.77
CA ILE A 20 -0.57 -30.85 -32.02
C ILE A 20 -0.49 -31.91 -30.93
N GLN A 21 0.53 -32.71 -30.95
CA GLN A 21 0.80 -33.78 -29.98
C GLN A 21 2.26 -33.73 -29.58
N GLY A 22 2.55 -34.02 -28.32
CA GLY A 22 3.92 -34.02 -27.80
C GLY A 22 4.07 -35.00 -26.63
N ARG A 23 5.30 -35.34 -26.28
CA ARG A 23 5.58 -36.22 -25.14
C ARG A 23 5.77 -35.44 -23.85
N VAL A 24 5.01 -35.88 -22.85
CA VAL A 24 5.12 -35.38 -21.45
C VAL A 24 5.20 -36.59 -20.54
N ASN A 25 6.23 -36.70 -19.72
CA ASN A 25 6.45 -37.82 -18.81
C ASN A 25 6.40 -39.21 -19.51
N GLY A 26 6.93 -39.29 -20.77
CA GLY A 26 6.98 -40.50 -21.56
C GLY A 26 5.67 -40.86 -22.27
N GLN A 27 4.60 -40.07 -22.08
CA GLN A 27 3.28 -40.30 -22.73
C GLN A 27 2.99 -39.24 -23.78
N THR A 28 2.21 -39.61 -24.80
CA THR A 28 1.75 -38.68 -25.82
C THR A 28 0.52 -37.93 -25.32
N GLU A 29 0.60 -36.61 -25.29
CA GLU A 29 -0.49 -35.70 -24.94
C GLU A 29 -0.91 -34.86 -26.15
N ARG A 30 -2.19 -34.43 -26.17
CA ARG A 30 -2.74 -33.53 -27.18
C ARG A 30 -2.88 -32.14 -26.63
N PHE A 31 -2.59 -31.14 -27.47
CA PHE A 31 -2.65 -29.73 -27.13
C PHE A 31 -3.51 -28.95 -28.13
N GLU A 32 -4.29 -28.01 -27.62
CA GLU A 32 -5.17 -27.17 -28.45
C GLU A 32 -4.40 -26.08 -29.19
N LYS A 33 -3.27 -25.63 -28.62
CA LYS A 33 -2.47 -24.51 -29.15
C LYS A 33 -1.05 -24.96 -29.45
N GLY A 34 -0.57 -24.60 -30.60
CA GLY A 34 0.80 -24.89 -31.01
C GLY A 34 1.03 -24.82 -32.52
N PHE A 35 2.27 -25.06 -32.90
CA PHE A 35 2.72 -25.09 -34.27
C PHE A 35 3.37 -26.43 -34.58
N GLY A 36 3.16 -26.93 -35.78
CA GLY A 36 3.89 -28.05 -36.34
C GLY A 36 4.68 -27.58 -37.57
N ILE A 37 5.98 -27.82 -37.60
CA ILE A 37 6.88 -27.54 -38.70
C ILE A 37 7.80 -28.73 -38.92
N HIS A 38 8.46 -28.81 -40.06
CA HIS A 38 9.47 -29.82 -40.34
C HIS A 38 10.88 -29.21 -40.30
N ALA A 39 11.86 -29.92 -39.79
CA ALA A 39 13.24 -29.47 -39.87
C ALA A 39 13.76 -29.57 -41.32
N ASN A 40 14.56 -28.66 -41.83
CA ASN A 40 15.02 -27.42 -41.24
C ASN A 40 13.94 -26.33 -41.39
N GLY A 41 13.46 -25.82 -40.28
CA GLY A 41 12.34 -24.88 -40.31
C GLY A 41 12.59 -23.66 -39.45
N LYS A 42 11.78 -22.61 -39.70
CA LYS A 42 11.92 -21.33 -39.00
C LYS A 42 10.56 -20.65 -38.86
N ILE A 43 10.27 -20.16 -37.68
CA ILE A 43 9.13 -19.25 -37.41
C ILE A 43 9.69 -17.92 -36.94
N THR A 44 9.24 -16.85 -37.57
CA THR A 44 9.67 -15.48 -37.24
C THR A 44 8.50 -14.64 -36.76
N TYR A 45 8.74 -13.87 -35.71
CA TYR A 45 7.81 -12.89 -35.16
C TYR A 45 8.43 -11.50 -35.20
N ASP A 46 7.66 -10.54 -35.70
CA ASP A 46 7.96 -9.11 -35.53
C ASP A 46 7.38 -8.64 -34.20
N LEU A 47 8.26 -8.14 -33.33
CA LEU A 47 7.93 -7.61 -32.01
C LEU A 47 8.18 -6.10 -31.94
N SER A 48 8.49 -5.42 -33.05
CA SER A 48 8.94 -4.02 -33.09
C SER A 48 7.98 -3.04 -32.42
N ASP A 49 6.66 -3.29 -32.55
CA ASP A 49 5.60 -2.44 -32.00
C ASP A 49 4.99 -3.01 -30.70
N LYS A 50 5.64 -4.00 -30.08
CA LYS A 50 5.13 -4.72 -28.94
C LYS A 50 6.12 -4.70 -27.78
N GLN A 51 5.61 -4.57 -26.59
CA GLN A 51 6.40 -4.69 -25.36
C GLN A 51 6.09 -6.07 -24.73
N TYR A 52 6.91 -7.05 -25.06
CA TYR A 52 6.90 -8.35 -24.42
C TYR A 52 8.19 -8.55 -23.64
N ASP A 53 8.10 -9.23 -22.50
CA ASP A 53 9.23 -9.43 -21.61
C ASP A 53 9.75 -10.86 -21.65
N ARG A 54 8.86 -11.81 -21.89
CA ARG A 54 9.24 -13.21 -21.93
C ARG A 54 8.57 -13.96 -23.07
N PHE A 55 9.31 -14.95 -23.61
CA PHE A 55 8.79 -15.97 -24.51
C PHE A 55 8.88 -17.33 -23.83
N GLU A 56 7.77 -18.05 -23.84
CA GLU A 56 7.64 -19.39 -23.28
C GLU A 56 7.06 -20.36 -24.30
N ALA A 57 7.55 -21.60 -24.31
CA ALA A 57 7.00 -22.69 -25.10
C ALA A 57 7.49 -24.06 -24.62
N LEU A 58 6.78 -25.11 -24.98
CA LEU A 58 7.28 -26.47 -24.96
C LEU A 58 7.72 -26.86 -26.38
N LEU A 59 8.93 -27.40 -26.54
CA LEU A 59 9.54 -27.72 -27.82
C LEU A 59 9.81 -29.22 -27.89
N GLY A 60 9.47 -29.88 -29.00
CA GLY A 60 9.68 -31.32 -29.12
C GLY A 60 9.42 -31.87 -30.52
N VAL A 61 9.51 -33.18 -30.61
CA VAL A 61 9.15 -33.96 -31.82
C VAL A 61 7.68 -34.34 -31.76
N ASP A 62 7.00 -34.30 -32.90
CA ASP A 62 5.60 -34.77 -33.07
C ASP A 62 5.56 -36.30 -33.04
N PRO A 63 4.99 -36.93 -32.00
CA PRO A 63 4.96 -38.39 -31.92
C PRO A 63 3.99 -39.04 -32.90
N SER A 64 3.22 -38.27 -33.69
CA SER A 64 2.41 -38.81 -34.77
C SER A 64 3.21 -39.13 -36.05
N ALA A 65 4.45 -38.64 -36.14
CA ALA A 65 5.38 -38.99 -37.20
C ALA A 65 5.92 -40.39 -36.93
N ILE A 66 5.35 -41.39 -37.60
CA ILE A 66 5.77 -42.77 -37.46
C ILE A 66 7.02 -42.99 -38.33
N ASP A 67 8.17 -43.12 -37.69
CA ASP A 67 9.40 -43.61 -38.30
C ASP A 67 9.72 -45.01 -37.76
N PRO A 68 9.63 -46.04 -38.58
CA PRO A 68 9.94 -47.42 -38.17
C PRO A 68 11.39 -47.58 -37.73
N ASN A 69 12.29 -46.70 -38.15
CA ASN A 69 13.72 -46.74 -37.82
C ASN A 69 14.12 -45.76 -36.70
N ASN A 70 13.17 -45.01 -36.17
CA ASN A 70 13.40 -44.04 -35.09
C ASN A 70 14.54 -43.03 -35.36
N ASN A 71 14.59 -42.48 -36.56
CA ASN A 71 15.65 -41.59 -37.01
C ASN A 71 15.37 -40.08 -36.77
N SER A 72 14.24 -39.74 -36.15
CA SER A 72 13.87 -38.37 -35.84
C SER A 72 14.84 -37.74 -34.88
N SER A 73 15.49 -36.62 -35.25
CA SER A 73 16.35 -35.85 -34.37
C SER A 73 16.32 -34.38 -34.73
N VAL A 74 15.99 -33.54 -33.76
CA VAL A 74 15.83 -32.10 -33.96
C VAL A 74 16.52 -31.31 -32.89
N LYS A 75 16.98 -30.11 -33.25
CA LYS A 75 17.54 -29.15 -32.32
C LYS A 75 16.91 -27.77 -32.50
N PHE A 76 16.31 -27.25 -31.47
CA PHE A 76 15.74 -25.91 -31.48
C PHE A 76 16.72 -24.84 -31.03
N LYS A 77 16.61 -23.64 -31.62
CA LYS A 77 17.22 -22.42 -31.19
C LYS A 77 16.18 -21.30 -31.06
N ILE A 78 16.23 -20.55 -29.99
CA ILE A 78 15.47 -19.31 -29.84
C ILE A 78 16.45 -18.15 -30.06
N ILE A 79 16.18 -17.32 -31.05
CA ILE A 79 17.07 -16.28 -31.52
C ILE A 79 16.34 -14.92 -31.43
N ALA A 80 16.96 -13.96 -30.78
CA ALA A 80 16.46 -12.58 -30.65
C ALA A 80 17.41 -11.61 -31.32
N ASP A 81 16.93 -10.83 -32.28
CA ASP A 81 17.71 -9.83 -33.04
C ASP A 81 19.05 -10.39 -33.57
N GLY A 82 19.02 -11.64 -34.04
CA GLY A 82 20.18 -12.35 -34.56
C GLY A 82 21.08 -13.04 -33.51
N LYS A 83 20.81 -12.86 -32.22
CA LYS A 83 21.57 -13.51 -31.13
C LYS A 83 20.79 -14.71 -30.58
N THR A 84 21.44 -15.88 -30.48
CA THR A 84 20.85 -17.06 -29.84
C THR A 84 20.70 -16.81 -28.34
N LEU A 85 19.47 -16.86 -27.83
CA LEU A 85 19.17 -16.77 -26.40
C LEU A 85 19.32 -18.14 -25.72
N THR A 86 18.83 -19.19 -26.36
CA THR A 86 18.92 -20.56 -25.86
C THR A 86 18.83 -21.56 -26.99
N SER A 87 19.29 -22.79 -26.74
CA SER A 87 19.12 -23.94 -27.63
C SER A 87 18.83 -25.20 -26.81
N THR A 88 18.06 -26.11 -27.37
CA THR A 88 17.84 -27.45 -26.78
C THR A 88 19.04 -28.35 -27.03
N ASN A 89 19.14 -29.44 -26.27
CA ASN A 89 19.86 -30.62 -26.76
C ASN A 89 19.16 -31.19 -28.01
N VAL A 90 19.77 -32.15 -28.66
CA VAL A 90 19.09 -32.91 -29.71
C VAL A 90 17.94 -33.67 -29.06
N LEU A 91 16.76 -33.57 -29.67
CA LEU A 91 15.53 -34.24 -29.23
C LEU A 91 15.12 -35.25 -30.28
N GLY A 92 14.91 -36.50 -29.86
CA GLY A 92 14.42 -37.58 -30.70
C GLY A 92 12.93 -37.92 -30.43
N TYR A 93 12.46 -38.93 -31.15
CA TYR A 93 11.06 -39.38 -31.07
C TYR A 93 10.58 -39.74 -29.66
N TYR A 94 11.46 -40.33 -28.80
CA TYR A 94 11.10 -40.79 -27.46
C TYR A 94 11.32 -39.73 -26.38
N ASP A 95 11.92 -38.59 -26.71
CA ASP A 95 12.22 -37.57 -25.73
C ASP A 95 10.97 -36.78 -25.33
N ASN A 96 10.91 -36.40 -24.08
CA ASN A 96 9.92 -35.43 -23.59
C ASN A 96 10.18 -34.05 -24.18
N MET A 97 9.11 -33.28 -24.37
CA MET A 97 9.23 -31.88 -24.73
C MET A 97 10.05 -31.12 -23.70
N VAL A 98 10.80 -30.12 -24.15
CA VAL A 98 11.61 -29.23 -23.34
C VAL A 98 10.89 -27.90 -23.18
N TYR A 99 10.70 -27.46 -21.95
CA TYR A 99 10.19 -26.14 -21.66
C TYR A 99 11.31 -25.10 -21.82
N VAL A 100 11.01 -24.04 -22.55
CA VAL A 100 11.86 -22.86 -22.69
C VAL A 100 11.13 -21.64 -22.16
N ASN A 101 11.88 -20.80 -21.46
CA ASN A 101 11.40 -19.52 -20.94
C ASN A 101 12.58 -18.52 -21.00
N VAL A 102 12.51 -17.58 -21.93
CA VAL A 102 13.62 -16.66 -22.22
C VAL A 102 13.16 -15.21 -22.19
N PRO A 103 14.02 -14.26 -21.72
CA PRO A 103 13.72 -12.84 -21.75
C PRO A 103 13.74 -12.34 -23.19
N VAL A 104 12.76 -11.50 -23.54
CA VAL A 104 12.61 -10.86 -24.86
C VAL A 104 12.31 -9.36 -24.75
N SER A 105 12.58 -8.73 -23.61
CA SER A 105 12.40 -7.27 -23.44
C SER A 105 13.22 -6.49 -24.44
N GLY A 106 12.58 -5.57 -25.16
CA GLY A 106 13.23 -4.72 -26.16
C GLY A 106 13.60 -5.45 -27.46
N VAL A 107 13.31 -6.75 -27.60
CA VAL A 107 13.56 -7.54 -28.82
C VAL A 107 12.60 -7.11 -29.92
N LYS A 108 13.15 -6.82 -31.10
CA LYS A 108 12.36 -6.46 -32.29
C LYS A 108 11.99 -7.65 -33.14
N LYS A 109 12.86 -8.65 -33.18
CA LYS A 109 12.66 -9.86 -34.02
C LYS A 109 12.99 -11.12 -33.25
N LEU A 110 11.98 -11.97 -33.02
CA LEU A 110 12.12 -13.26 -32.39
C LEU A 110 12.02 -14.37 -33.44
N VAL A 111 12.97 -15.30 -33.43
CA VAL A 111 13.00 -16.42 -34.32
C VAL A 111 13.09 -17.74 -33.54
N ILE A 112 12.21 -18.66 -33.86
CA ILE A 112 12.29 -20.06 -33.46
C ILE A 112 12.82 -20.84 -34.67
N GLU A 113 14.04 -21.34 -34.55
CA GLU A 113 14.70 -22.12 -35.57
C GLU A 113 14.80 -23.59 -35.15
N VAL A 114 14.55 -24.51 -36.05
CA VAL A 114 14.75 -25.93 -35.83
C VAL A 114 15.61 -26.50 -36.92
N SER A 115 16.63 -27.28 -36.57
CA SER A 115 17.51 -28.01 -37.46
C SER A 115 17.32 -29.54 -37.32
N ASP A 116 17.76 -30.27 -38.34
CA ASP A 116 17.82 -31.75 -38.43
C ASP A 116 18.95 -32.38 -37.63
N ALA A 117 19.58 -31.62 -36.73
CA ALA A 117 20.74 -32.04 -35.93
C ALA A 117 21.87 -32.72 -36.75
N GLU A 118 22.01 -32.39 -38.05
CA GLU A 118 23.08 -32.83 -38.95
C GLU A 118 23.02 -34.33 -39.37
N ASN A 119 21.89 -35.01 -39.16
CA ASN A 119 21.72 -36.40 -39.56
C ASN A 119 20.73 -36.61 -40.70
N GLY A 120 20.27 -35.52 -41.34
CA GLY A 120 19.23 -35.50 -42.35
C GLY A 120 17.83 -35.34 -41.76
N ASN A 121 16.92 -34.83 -42.54
CA ASN A 121 15.61 -34.34 -42.07
C ASN A 121 14.50 -35.40 -42.16
N THR A 122 14.81 -36.70 -42.21
CA THR A 122 13.83 -37.75 -42.29
C THR A 122 13.04 -37.88 -41.00
N ALA A 123 11.70 -37.78 -41.08
CA ALA A 123 10.77 -37.85 -39.96
C ALA A 123 10.92 -36.73 -38.87
N ASP A 124 11.61 -35.67 -39.20
CA ASP A 124 11.87 -34.55 -38.27
C ASP A 124 10.67 -33.60 -38.17
N HIS A 125 9.53 -34.14 -37.79
CA HIS A 125 8.33 -33.36 -37.51
C HIS A 125 8.43 -32.74 -36.13
N CYS A 126 8.44 -31.41 -36.08
CA CYS A 126 8.66 -30.61 -34.86
C CYS A 126 7.38 -29.96 -34.39
N ILE A 127 7.26 -29.84 -33.10
CA ILE A 127 6.16 -29.11 -32.48
C ILE A 127 6.66 -28.06 -31.53
N ILE A 128 5.93 -26.95 -31.51
CA ILE A 128 6.05 -25.86 -30.58
C ILE A 128 4.71 -25.70 -29.90
N VAL A 129 4.61 -26.09 -28.64
CA VAL A 129 3.36 -26.20 -27.90
C VAL A 129 3.18 -25.04 -26.96
N ASN A 130 1.98 -24.47 -26.92
CA ASN A 130 1.59 -23.37 -26.07
C ASN A 130 2.58 -22.16 -26.11
N PRO A 131 3.05 -21.74 -27.31
CA PRO A 131 3.94 -20.59 -27.39
C PRO A 131 3.21 -19.36 -26.88
N LYS A 132 3.87 -18.65 -25.97
CA LYS A 132 3.28 -17.52 -25.28
C LYS A 132 4.31 -16.39 -25.19
N LEU A 133 3.89 -15.19 -25.53
CA LEU A 133 4.59 -13.96 -25.23
C LEU A 133 3.86 -13.25 -24.11
N THR A 134 4.56 -12.90 -23.06
CA THR A 134 3.99 -12.26 -21.88
C THR A 134 4.62 -10.88 -21.65
N THR A 135 3.81 -9.99 -21.12
CA THR A 135 4.22 -8.66 -20.66
C THR A 135 4.42 -8.68 -19.13
N ASN A 136 5.02 -9.75 -18.64
CA ASN A 136 5.19 -9.93 -17.18
C ASN A 136 6.52 -9.34 -16.72
N ASN A 137 6.70 -8.06 -16.94
CA ASN A 137 7.60 -7.29 -16.10
C ASN A 137 6.72 -6.56 -15.08
N ALA A 138 6.38 -7.24 -13.98
CA ALA A 138 5.65 -6.64 -12.89
C ALA A 138 6.55 -5.57 -12.24
N LYS A 139 6.02 -4.39 -11.99
CA LYS A 139 6.75 -3.39 -11.21
C LYS A 139 6.99 -3.92 -9.80
N PRO A 140 8.14 -3.63 -9.20
CA PRO A 140 8.41 -4.01 -7.81
C PRO A 140 7.36 -3.40 -6.87
N LYS A 141 7.08 -4.08 -5.78
CA LYS A 141 6.12 -3.66 -4.78
C LYS A 141 6.82 -3.30 -3.47
N ILE A 142 6.59 -2.08 -2.96
CA ILE A 142 7.08 -1.64 -1.66
C ILE A 142 5.99 -1.86 -0.61
N ASN A 143 6.35 -2.55 0.47
CA ASN A 143 5.54 -2.70 1.67
C ASN A 143 6.07 -1.77 2.76
N ALA A 144 5.34 -0.70 3.04
CA ALA A 144 5.63 0.29 4.06
C ALA A 144 4.31 0.86 4.59
N GLU A 145 4.26 1.12 5.90
CA GLU A 145 3.08 1.58 6.61
C GLU A 145 3.34 2.92 7.30
N ASP A 146 2.27 3.69 7.53
CA ASP A 146 2.32 4.91 8.33
C ASP A 146 2.85 4.64 9.74
N LYS A 147 3.61 5.58 10.33
CA LYS A 147 4.26 5.44 11.63
C LYS A 147 3.80 6.53 12.60
N TYR A 148 3.72 6.15 13.87
CA TYR A 148 3.52 7.07 14.98
C TYR A 148 4.78 7.05 15.86
N ILE A 149 5.40 8.21 16.03
CA ILE A 149 6.66 8.38 16.75
C ILE A 149 6.40 9.35 17.91
N LYS A 150 6.92 9.03 19.10
CA LYS A 150 6.81 9.96 20.23
C LYS A 150 7.76 11.13 20.05
N LEU A 151 7.31 12.30 20.47
CA LEU A 151 8.11 13.53 20.47
C LEU A 151 9.48 13.29 21.12
N GLY A 152 10.55 13.63 20.41
CA GLY A 152 11.92 13.41 20.83
C GLY A 152 12.49 12.02 20.54
N GLN A 153 11.71 11.07 20.06
CA GLN A 153 12.16 9.73 19.68
C GLN A 153 12.81 9.72 18.30
N ASP A 154 13.91 8.98 18.18
CA ASP A 154 14.54 8.74 16.88
C ASP A 154 13.68 7.82 16.01
N PHE A 155 13.77 8.02 14.70
CA PHE A 155 13.06 7.24 13.70
C PHE A 155 14.03 6.80 12.60
N ASP A 156 14.10 5.48 12.39
CA ASP A 156 14.79 4.91 11.22
C ASP A 156 13.78 4.70 10.08
N ALA A 157 13.97 5.45 9.00
CA ALA A 157 13.09 5.38 7.84
C ALA A 157 13.14 4.02 7.11
N ARG A 158 14.16 3.20 7.35
CA ARG A 158 14.29 1.87 6.72
C ARG A 158 13.74 0.73 7.56
N GLU A 159 13.47 0.97 8.83
CA GLU A 159 12.99 -0.07 9.74
C GLU A 159 11.62 -0.61 9.32
N GLY A 160 11.56 -1.92 9.05
CA GLY A 160 10.31 -2.63 8.70
C GLY A 160 9.85 -2.41 7.26
N VAL A 161 10.57 -1.65 6.44
CA VAL A 161 10.25 -1.46 5.02
C VAL A 161 10.83 -2.60 4.20
N LYS A 162 10.02 -3.16 3.29
CA LYS A 162 10.41 -4.27 2.41
C LYS A 162 10.00 -3.98 0.98
N ALA A 163 10.75 -4.53 0.04
CA ALA A 163 10.37 -4.53 -1.37
C ALA A 163 10.56 -5.92 -1.98
N HIS A 164 9.65 -6.27 -2.85
CA HIS A 164 9.67 -7.55 -3.57
C HIS A 164 9.18 -7.34 -4.99
N ASP A 165 9.83 -8.03 -5.90
CA ASP A 165 9.43 -8.17 -7.29
C ASP A 165 9.14 -9.63 -7.60
N GLN A 166 8.25 -9.89 -8.56
CA GLN A 166 7.84 -11.24 -8.88
C GLN A 166 8.97 -12.01 -9.59
N GLU A 167 9.75 -11.31 -10.42
CA GLU A 167 10.81 -11.88 -11.25
C GLU A 167 12.17 -11.81 -10.55
N ASP A 168 12.43 -10.70 -9.85
CA ASP A 168 13.72 -10.41 -9.22
C ASP A 168 13.82 -10.81 -7.74
N GLY A 169 12.66 -11.14 -7.14
CA GLY A 169 12.59 -11.55 -5.73
C GLY A 169 12.72 -10.39 -4.76
N ASP A 170 13.52 -10.56 -3.71
CA ASP A 170 13.70 -9.55 -2.66
C ASP A 170 14.58 -8.38 -3.12
N LEU A 171 13.98 -7.19 -3.17
CA LEU A 171 14.62 -5.92 -3.52
C LEU A 171 14.77 -4.97 -2.32
N THR A 172 14.61 -5.47 -1.10
CA THR A 172 14.63 -4.65 0.12
C THR A 172 15.93 -3.84 0.27
N ALA A 173 17.07 -4.42 -0.09
CA ALA A 173 18.37 -3.75 -0.03
C ALA A 173 18.51 -2.60 -1.07
N GLN A 174 17.73 -2.62 -2.15
CA GLN A 174 17.74 -1.64 -3.23
C GLN A 174 16.81 -0.45 -2.96
N ILE A 175 16.00 -0.49 -1.89
CA ILE A 175 15.13 0.62 -1.52
C ILE A 175 15.96 1.88 -1.27
N GLN A 176 15.56 2.97 -1.90
CA GLN A 176 16.08 4.31 -1.67
C GLN A 176 15.06 5.15 -0.92
N VAL A 177 15.51 5.94 0.06
CA VAL A 177 14.72 6.99 0.66
C VAL A 177 14.90 8.24 -0.20
N GLU A 178 13.93 8.52 -1.06
CA GLU A 178 13.97 9.64 -2.01
C GLU A 178 13.78 10.98 -1.30
N SER A 179 12.90 11.01 -0.32
CA SER A 179 12.72 12.18 0.56
C SER A 179 12.30 11.75 1.96
N ASN A 180 12.70 12.55 2.95
CA ASN A 180 12.33 12.38 4.36
C ASN A 180 12.23 13.77 5.00
N THR A 181 11.02 14.16 5.40
CA THR A 181 10.76 15.46 6.05
C THR A 181 10.66 15.36 7.57
N PHE A 182 10.92 14.19 8.17
CA PHE A 182 10.76 13.93 9.59
C PHE A 182 11.58 14.86 10.46
N VAL A 183 10.92 15.40 11.50
CA VAL A 183 11.54 16.22 12.55
C VAL A 183 11.10 15.68 13.90
N LYS A 184 12.02 15.08 14.66
CA LYS A 184 11.71 14.38 15.92
C LYS A 184 11.22 15.25 17.06
N ASP A 185 11.69 16.51 17.11
CA ASP A 185 11.44 17.43 18.23
C ASP A 185 10.26 18.38 17.98
N LYS A 186 9.43 18.07 16.98
CA LYS A 186 8.26 18.88 16.64
C LYS A 186 7.06 18.00 16.33
N ILE A 187 5.96 18.21 17.04
CA ILE A 187 4.67 17.59 16.74
C ILE A 187 4.26 17.96 15.31
N GLY A 188 3.85 16.97 14.53
CA GLY A 188 3.46 17.19 13.16
C GLY A 188 3.27 15.90 12.36
N LYS A 189 2.79 16.09 11.13
CA LYS A 189 2.69 15.04 10.12
C LYS A 189 3.78 15.26 9.08
N TYR A 190 4.62 14.27 8.90
CA TYR A 190 5.77 14.27 8.01
C TYR A 190 5.61 13.20 6.94
N GLU A 191 6.37 13.31 5.88
CA GLU A 191 6.32 12.34 4.77
C GLU A 191 7.68 11.69 4.56
N VAL A 192 7.67 10.39 4.28
CA VAL A 192 8.82 9.66 3.75
C VAL A 192 8.41 9.03 2.43
N VAL A 193 9.24 9.23 1.42
CA VAL A 193 9.03 8.66 0.08
C VAL A 193 10.14 7.66 -0.19
N TYR A 194 9.73 6.45 -0.50
CA TYR A 194 10.61 5.35 -0.90
C TYR A 194 10.54 5.14 -2.40
N LYS A 195 11.65 4.72 -2.97
CA LYS A 195 11.77 4.34 -4.36
C LYS A 195 12.55 3.03 -4.47
N VAL A 196 12.15 2.17 -5.40
CA VAL A 196 12.87 0.95 -5.76
C VAL A 196 12.73 0.73 -7.26
N ALA A 197 13.77 0.18 -7.88
CA ALA A 197 13.75 -0.27 -9.27
C ALA A 197 14.09 -1.77 -9.33
N ASP A 198 13.48 -2.48 -10.29
CA ASP A 198 13.88 -3.83 -10.67
C ASP A 198 15.09 -3.81 -11.61
N LYS A 199 15.58 -4.99 -12.02
CA LYS A 199 16.71 -5.11 -12.96
C LYS A 199 16.40 -4.60 -14.37
N ASP A 200 15.14 -4.55 -14.74
CA ASP A 200 14.67 -4.11 -16.04
C ASP A 200 14.38 -2.59 -16.06
N GLY A 201 14.55 -1.92 -14.92
CA GLY A 201 14.41 -0.48 -14.76
C GLY A 201 12.97 -0.01 -14.49
N ASN A 202 12.03 -0.90 -14.14
CA ASN A 202 10.72 -0.45 -13.71
C ASN A 202 10.78 0.04 -12.28
N GLU A 203 10.26 1.23 -12.08
CA GLU A 203 10.32 1.92 -10.81
C GLU A 203 8.96 1.91 -10.10
N THR A 204 9.01 1.79 -8.79
CA THR A 204 7.88 2.02 -7.89
C THR A 204 8.28 2.98 -6.80
N THR A 205 7.38 3.92 -6.51
CA THR A 205 7.48 4.83 -5.37
C THR A 205 6.35 4.55 -4.37
N LYS A 206 6.66 4.70 -3.10
CA LYS A 206 5.69 4.58 -2.00
C LYS A 206 5.91 5.70 -1.01
N LYS A 207 4.83 6.43 -0.71
CA LYS A 207 4.79 7.44 0.33
C LYS A 207 4.13 6.88 1.59
N ILE A 208 4.70 7.18 2.76
CA ILE A 208 4.08 6.99 4.07
C ILE A 208 4.03 8.30 4.83
N ASN A 209 3.12 8.37 5.80
CA ASN A 209 3.07 9.43 6.79
C ASN A 209 3.80 8.99 8.06
N VAL A 210 4.58 9.90 8.64
CA VAL A 210 5.19 9.75 9.97
C VAL A 210 4.60 10.84 10.84
N THR A 211 3.82 10.46 11.83
CA THR A 211 3.18 11.39 12.76
C THR A 211 3.97 11.45 14.06
N VAL A 212 4.51 12.63 14.40
CA VAL A 212 5.13 12.89 15.71
C VAL A 212 4.05 13.38 16.66
N CYS A 213 3.85 12.68 17.76
CA CYS A 213 2.85 12.97 18.78
C CYS A 213 3.42 12.79 20.19
N GLU A 214 2.71 13.25 21.22
CA GLU A 214 3.15 13.14 22.60
C GLU A 214 2.12 12.46 23.51
N ASP A 215 2.58 11.93 24.65
CA ASP A 215 1.72 11.47 25.74
C ASP A 215 1.55 12.62 26.75
N TYR A 216 0.33 13.14 26.89
CA TYR A 216 0.04 14.26 27.78
C TYR A 216 0.10 13.86 29.25
N LYS A 217 0.74 14.71 30.05
CA LYS A 217 0.70 14.62 31.53
C LYS A 217 -0.54 15.34 32.04
N VAL A 218 -1.67 14.61 32.04
CA VAL A 218 -2.95 15.14 32.50
C VAL A 218 -2.98 15.23 34.03
N LYS A 219 -3.35 16.38 34.57
CA LYS A 219 -3.40 16.65 36.01
C LYS A 219 -4.69 17.37 36.37
N LYS A 220 -5.07 17.25 37.66
CA LYS A 220 -6.09 18.11 38.21
C LYS A 220 -5.62 19.55 38.13
N SER A 221 -6.47 20.43 37.62
CA SER A 221 -6.19 21.87 37.62
C SER A 221 -6.03 22.40 39.03
N LYS A 222 -5.03 23.25 39.26
CA LYS A 222 -4.86 23.96 40.53
C LYS A 222 -6.11 24.79 40.86
N HIS A 223 -6.89 25.11 39.90
CA HIS A 223 -8.09 25.90 39.95
C HIS A 223 -9.38 25.01 39.94
N GLY A 224 -9.28 23.77 40.41
CA GLY A 224 -10.28 22.70 40.32
C GLY A 224 -11.62 22.92 41.01
N GLN A 225 -11.88 24.13 41.51
CA GLN A 225 -13.18 24.55 42.08
C GLN A 225 -13.78 25.75 41.37
N PHE A 226 -13.37 26.04 40.12
CA PHE A 226 -13.96 27.17 39.43
C PHE A 226 -15.45 26.98 39.22
N ALA A 227 -16.19 27.97 39.68
CA ALA A 227 -17.56 28.16 39.24
C ALA A 227 -17.62 28.54 37.75
N ASN A 228 -16.53 29.03 37.21
CA ASN A 228 -16.46 29.49 35.82
C ASN A 228 -15.03 29.33 35.23
N LEU A 229 -14.85 28.54 34.19
CA LEU A 229 -13.59 28.41 33.47
C LEU A 229 -13.21 29.71 32.71
N GLU A 230 -14.13 30.65 32.50
CA GLU A 230 -13.84 31.93 31.87
C GLU A 230 -12.86 32.79 32.67
N GLU A 231 -12.85 32.66 34.00
CA GLU A 231 -11.94 33.41 34.85
C GLU A 231 -10.54 32.83 34.92
N TYR A 232 -10.39 31.58 34.44
CA TYR A 232 -9.11 30.88 34.46
C TYR A 232 -8.22 31.34 33.31
N ASN A 233 -7.11 31.99 33.64
CA ASN A 233 -6.13 32.52 32.66
C ASN A 233 -6.78 33.28 31.50
N LYS A 234 -7.74 34.14 31.78
CA LYS A 234 -8.56 34.85 30.78
C LYS A 234 -7.72 35.56 29.70
N GLU A 235 -6.58 36.09 30.06
CA GLU A 235 -5.67 36.80 29.14
C GLU A 235 -4.97 35.87 28.14
N PHE A 236 -4.84 34.58 28.46
CA PHE A 236 -4.19 33.56 27.60
C PHE A 236 -5.18 32.63 26.91
N LYS A 237 -6.48 32.73 27.22
CA LYS A 237 -7.52 31.91 26.66
C LYS A 237 -7.74 32.26 25.19
N LEU A 238 -7.65 31.26 24.35
CA LEU A 238 -7.90 31.40 22.90
C LEU A 238 -9.40 31.41 22.59
N PRO A 239 -9.86 32.26 21.66
CA PRO A 239 -11.25 32.29 21.25
C PRO A 239 -11.62 30.99 20.49
N ILE A 240 -12.85 30.50 20.70
CA ILE A 240 -13.43 29.42 19.94
C ILE A 240 -14.58 29.99 19.11
N LYS A 241 -14.43 29.99 17.79
CA LYS A 241 -15.42 30.50 16.82
C LYS A 241 -16.65 29.62 16.73
N SER A 242 -16.44 28.31 16.72
CA SER A 242 -17.53 27.34 16.63
C SER A 242 -17.11 25.96 17.14
N VAL A 243 -18.10 25.15 17.49
CA VAL A 243 -17.91 23.76 17.92
C VAL A 243 -18.93 22.85 17.29
N LYS A 244 -18.54 21.64 16.96
CA LYS A 244 -19.42 20.58 16.43
C LYS A 244 -19.02 19.22 16.95
N ASN A 245 -19.96 18.28 17.00
CA ASN A 245 -19.72 16.89 17.39
C ASN A 245 -20.29 15.92 16.33
N ASN A 246 -19.89 14.67 16.39
CA ASN A 246 -20.40 13.59 15.55
C ASN A 246 -21.38 12.64 16.29
N ALA A 247 -21.68 12.91 17.55
CA ALA A 247 -22.42 12.01 18.45
C ALA A 247 -23.79 12.54 18.89
N GLY A 248 -24.25 13.64 18.27
CA GLY A 248 -25.54 14.27 18.60
C GLY A 248 -25.55 15.00 19.94
N ASN A 249 -26.74 15.36 20.36
CA ASN A 249 -26.99 16.14 21.59
C ASN A 249 -28.18 15.54 22.35
N TYR A 250 -28.00 15.24 23.62
CA TYR A 250 -29.10 14.74 24.44
C TYR A 250 -29.99 15.90 24.90
N GLN A 251 -31.22 15.95 24.39
CA GLN A 251 -32.22 16.98 24.74
C GLN A 251 -31.66 18.43 24.62
N SER A 252 -31.65 19.17 25.71
CA SER A 252 -31.12 20.55 25.77
C SER A 252 -29.60 20.62 26.03
N SER A 253 -28.93 19.49 26.16
CA SER A 253 -27.48 19.40 26.42
C SER A 253 -26.70 19.52 25.09
N VAL A 254 -26.82 20.67 24.44
CA VAL A 254 -26.26 20.93 23.10
C VAL A 254 -24.78 21.23 23.15
N ILE A 255 -24.07 20.95 22.04
CA ILE A 255 -22.60 21.04 21.99
C ILE A 255 -22.07 22.44 22.28
N THR A 256 -22.80 23.49 21.99
CA THR A 256 -22.41 24.87 22.31
C THR A 256 -22.28 25.14 23.80
N ASN A 257 -22.91 24.32 24.66
CA ASN A 257 -22.72 24.40 26.10
C ASN A 257 -21.28 24.08 26.55
N ALA A 258 -20.51 23.35 25.72
CA ALA A 258 -19.10 23.05 26.01
C ALA A 258 -18.15 24.27 25.88
N ILE A 259 -18.65 25.39 25.39
CA ILE A 259 -17.86 26.62 25.16
C ILE A 259 -18.62 27.89 25.56
N ASP A 260 -19.72 27.79 26.30
CA ASP A 260 -20.58 28.95 26.66
C ASP A 260 -20.09 29.71 27.90
N GLY A 261 -18.99 29.27 28.52
CA GLY A 261 -18.41 29.87 29.71
C GLY A 261 -19.15 29.53 31.02
N LYS A 262 -20.11 28.63 30.97
CA LYS A 262 -20.94 28.31 32.15
C LYS A 262 -20.72 26.85 32.58
N ILE A 263 -20.01 26.66 33.65
CA ILE A 263 -19.70 25.34 34.20
C ILE A 263 -20.95 24.53 34.61
N ASN A 264 -22.11 25.18 34.75
CA ASN A 264 -23.38 24.54 35.12
C ASN A 264 -24.19 24.04 33.92
N THR A 265 -23.83 24.42 32.74
CA THR A 265 -24.35 23.88 31.47
C THR A 265 -23.44 22.76 31.01
N HIS A 266 -23.92 21.90 30.15
CA HIS A 266 -23.07 20.85 29.58
C HIS A 266 -23.60 20.36 28.24
N TRP A 267 -22.75 19.80 27.43
CA TRP A 267 -23.08 18.89 26.34
C TRP A 267 -23.05 17.45 26.81
N GLU A 268 -23.92 16.66 26.25
CA GLU A 268 -23.94 15.20 26.42
C GLU A 268 -24.34 14.54 25.08
N THR A 269 -23.77 13.37 24.79
CA THR A 269 -24.09 12.58 23.59
C THR A 269 -25.58 12.19 23.59
N ASP A 270 -26.18 12.06 22.40
CA ASP A 270 -27.59 11.70 22.20
C ASP A 270 -27.95 10.31 22.75
N SER A 271 -27.03 9.38 22.66
CA SER A 271 -27.24 8.00 23.13
C SER A 271 -25.96 7.38 23.68
N PRO A 272 -26.08 6.36 24.56
CA PRO A 272 -24.92 5.65 25.08
C PRO A 272 -24.16 4.95 23.97
N ASN A 273 -22.85 4.98 24.06
CA ASN A 273 -21.93 4.42 23.08
C ASN A 273 -21.49 3.03 23.51
N ASN A 274 -22.29 2.04 23.21
CA ASN A 274 -22.16 0.68 23.78
C ASN A 274 -21.00 -0.15 23.24
N ASN A 275 -20.29 0.23 22.12
CA ASN A 275 -19.32 -0.70 21.53
C ASN A 275 -18.03 -0.08 20.99
N SER A 276 -17.93 1.20 20.90
CA SER A 276 -16.66 1.91 20.64
C SER A 276 -16.91 3.40 20.80
N PHE A 277 -16.27 4.03 21.76
CA PHE A 277 -16.28 5.49 21.88
C PHE A 277 -15.68 6.10 20.62
N LYS A 278 -16.53 6.46 19.67
CA LYS A 278 -16.17 7.22 18.45
C LYS A 278 -16.58 8.68 18.57
N ASN A 279 -16.75 9.16 19.80
CA ASN A 279 -17.22 10.51 20.05
C ASN A 279 -16.08 11.51 19.79
N GLU A 280 -16.30 12.36 18.82
CA GLU A 280 -15.37 13.42 18.43
C GLU A 280 -16.05 14.77 18.54
N VAL A 281 -15.37 15.70 19.17
CA VAL A 281 -15.78 17.11 19.23
C VAL A 281 -14.71 17.94 18.55
N THR A 282 -15.12 18.71 17.54
CA THR A 282 -14.21 19.59 16.79
C THR A 282 -14.49 21.04 17.13
N PHE A 283 -13.45 21.74 17.57
CA PHE A 283 -13.42 23.16 17.88
C PHE A 283 -12.72 23.90 16.74
N ASP A 284 -13.32 24.97 16.20
CA ASP A 284 -12.70 25.90 15.25
C ASP A 284 -12.32 27.17 15.99
N LEU A 285 -11.06 27.51 16.03
CA LEU A 285 -10.53 28.72 16.68
C LEU A 285 -10.67 29.96 15.78
N GLY A 286 -11.15 29.79 14.54
CA GLY A 286 -11.36 30.87 13.58
C GLY A 286 -10.15 31.19 12.73
N GLU A 287 -8.95 31.11 13.28
CA GLU A 287 -7.67 31.26 12.62
C GLU A 287 -6.62 30.30 13.21
N VAL A 288 -5.46 30.22 12.59
CA VAL A 288 -4.37 29.39 13.10
C VAL A 288 -3.78 30.04 14.37
N GLN A 289 -3.90 29.33 15.48
CA GLN A 289 -3.38 29.73 16.80
C GLN A 289 -2.28 28.76 17.26
N GLU A 290 -1.36 29.23 18.08
CA GLU A 290 -0.44 28.38 18.82
C GLU A 290 -1.09 27.97 20.13
N ILE A 291 -1.17 26.70 20.41
CA ILE A 291 -1.76 26.12 21.62
C ILE A 291 -0.65 25.48 22.42
N ASN A 292 -0.61 25.73 23.72
CA ASN A 292 0.33 25.11 24.66
C ASN A 292 -0.30 24.55 25.94
N LYS A 293 -1.62 24.77 26.13
CA LYS A 293 -2.38 24.14 27.21
C LYS A 293 -3.84 23.91 26.81
N ILE A 294 -4.41 22.84 27.29
CA ILE A 294 -5.84 22.51 27.17
C ILE A 294 -6.40 22.18 28.56
N ALA A 295 -7.60 22.65 28.84
CA ALA A 295 -8.35 22.28 30.05
C ALA A 295 -9.76 21.84 29.68
N TYR A 296 -10.33 20.91 30.46
CA TYR A 296 -11.73 20.49 30.29
C TYR A 296 -12.37 20.03 31.60
N ALA A 297 -13.68 20.07 31.63
CA ALA A 297 -14.51 19.56 32.72
C ALA A 297 -15.71 18.80 32.18
N SER A 298 -16.12 17.74 32.88
CA SER A 298 -17.37 17.05 32.60
C SER A 298 -18.57 17.81 33.17
N ARG A 299 -19.78 17.27 32.89
CA ARG A 299 -21.05 17.79 33.45
C ARG A 299 -21.04 17.94 34.96
N ARG A 300 -21.76 18.95 35.49
CA ARG A 300 -21.75 19.37 36.90
C ARG A 300 -23.15 19.36 37.57
N ASP A 301 -24.08 18.64 37.02
CA ASP A 301 -25.46 18.54 37.50
C ASP A 301 -25.68 17.45 38.60
N GLY A 302 -24.60 17.02 39.25
CA GLY A 302 -24.61 15.92 40.22
C GLY A 302 -24.35 14.56 39.61
N ASN A 303 -24.36 14.46 38.28
CA ASN A 303 -24.01 13.26 37.53
C ASN A 303 -22.76 13.53 36.71
N PHE A 304 -21.62 13.02 37.13
CA PHE A 304 -20.32 13.26 36.47
C PHE A 304 -20.00 12.23 35.36
N LYS A 305 -20.98 11.45 34.87
CA LYS A 305 -20.78 10.52 33.77
C LYS A 305 -20.39 11.25 32.49
N GLY A 306 -19.66 10.55 31.64
CA GLY A 306 -19.19 11.13 30.39
C GLY A 306 -17.85 11.85 30.46
N PHE A 307 -17.18 11.82 31.61
CA PHE A 307 -15.84 12.38 31.75
C PHE A 307 -14.83 11.59 30.90
N ALA A 308 -14.03 12.27 30.09
CA ALA A 308 -12.99 11.66 29.28
C ALA A 308 -11.86 11.11 30.14
N THR A 309 -11.78 9.79 30.31
CA THR A 309 -10.72 9.13 31.07
C THR A 309 -9.51 8.78 30.20
N GLN A 310 -9.73 8.55 28.89
CA GLN A 310 -8.71 8.43 27.87
C GLN A 310 -9.17 9.18 26.62
N PHE A 311 -8.27 9.93 26.02
CA PHE A 311 -8.57 10.76 24.85
C PHE A 311 -7.37 10.95 23.94
N GLU A 312 -7.68 11.33 22.69
CA GLU A 312 -6.72 11.76 21.67
C GLU A 312 -7.05 13.19 21.23
N ILE A 313 -6.01 13.98 20.97
CA ILE A 313 -6.13 15.33 20.42
C ILE A 313 -5.57 15.32 19.01
N TYR A 314 -6.41 15.68 18.06
CA TYR A 314 -6.02 15.89 16.69
C TYR A 314 -6.09 17.36 16.33
N VAL A 315 -5.21 17.82 15.45
CA VAL A 315 -5.13 19.23 15.05
C VAL A 315 -5.02 19.35 13.54
N SER A 316 -5.50 20.50 13.03
CA SER A 316 -5.39 20.89 11.63
C SER A 316 -5.23 22.40 11.55
N GLU A 317 -4.38 22.90 10.66
CA GLU A 317 -4.23 24.31 10.35
C GLU A 317 -5.27 24.80 9.30
N SER A 318 -5.95 23.89 8.63
CA SER A 318 -6.94 24.22 7.59
C SER A 318 -8.30 24.59 8.15
N GLU A 319 -9.05 25.41 7.41
CA GLU A 319 -10.44 25.79 7.73
C GLU A 319 -11.43 24.64 7.59
N SER A 320 -11.17 23.71 6.64
CA SER A 320 -12.07 22.61 6.30
C SER A 320 -11.27 21.39 5.87
N GLY A 321 -11.96 20.30 5.57
CA GLY A 321 -11.33 19.04 5.15
C GLY A 321 -11.03 18.10 6.33
N ASP A 322 -10.44 16.95 6.03
CA ASP A 322 -10.08 15.90 7.00
C ASP A 322 -8.56 15.68 7.04
N ASP A 323 -7.81 16.77 7.16
CA ASP A 323 -6.35 16.81 7.18
C ASP A 323 -5.78 16.80 8.62
N PHE A 324 -6.56 16.31 9.55
CA PHE A 324 -6.15 16.18 10.94
C PHE A 324 -4.98 15.21 11.11
N TYR A 325 -4.06 15.56 12.01
CA TYR A 325 -3.04 14.63 12.49
C TYR A 325 -3.07 14.57 14.02
N LEU A 326 -2.66 13.42 14.59
CA LEU A 326 -2.59 13.21 16.02
C LEU A 326 -1.49 14.11 16.62
N ALA A 327 -1.87 15.04 17.49
CA ALA A 327 -0.92 15.84 18.27
C ALA A 327 -0.48 15.11 19.55
N GLY A 328 -1.39 14.38 20.16
CA GLY A 328 -1.06 13.57 21.32
C GLY A 328 -2.28 12.89 21.96
N GLN A 329 -2.01 12.15 23.02
CA GLN A 329 -3.01 11.40 23.76
C GLN A 329 -2.83 11.61 25.26
N GLY A 330 -3.92 11.45 26.03
CA GLY A 330 -3.90 11.62 27.48
C GLY A 330 -4.81 10.64 28.19
N SER A 331 -4.48 10.38 29.45
CA SER A 331 -5.33 9.66 30.37
C SER A 331 -5.38 10.34 31.73
N TYR A 332 -6.53 10.22 32.41
CA TYR A 332 -6.71 10.74 33.75
C TYR A 332 -7.43 9.72 34.63
N SER A 333 -6.83 9.40 35.77
CA SER A 333 -7.32 8.43 36.75
C SER A 333 -7.79 9.05 38.06
N GLY A 334 -7.86 10.38 38.13
CA GLY A 334 -8.37 11.09 39.32
C GLY A 334 -9.89 11.16 39.40
N ALA A 335 -10.42 12.07 40.21
CA ALA A 335 -11.87 12.17 40.37
C ALA A 335 -12.54 12.73 39.11
N ILE A 336 -13.62 12.08 38.65
CA ILE A 336 -14.40 12.47 37.47
C ILE A 336 -15.09 13.82 37.60
N SER A 337 -15.13 14.36 38.82
CA SER A 337 -15.62 15.70 39.14
C SER A 337 -14.53 16.78 39.04
N ASP A 338 -13.29 16.42 38.72
CA ASP A 338 -12.22 17.40 38.60
C ASP A 338 -12.35 18.23 37.32
N VAL A 339 -11.83 19.45 37.38
CA VAL A 339 -11.36 20.13 36.18
C VAL A 339 -9.94 19.67 35.94
N VAL A 340 -9.63 19.27 34.76
CA VAL A 340 -8.30 18.76 34.39
C VAL A 340 -7.64 19.64 33.36
N GLU A 341 -6.33 19.69 33.39
CA GLU A 341 -5.52 20.42 32.44
C GLU A 341 -4.29 19.61 32.04
N PHE A 342 -3.74 19.93 30.88
CA PHE A 342 -2.47 19.38 30.41
C PHE A 342 -1.79 20.36 29.46
N ASN A 343 -0.47 20.35 29.50
CA ASN A 343 0.34 21.07 28.54
C ASN A 343 0.43 20.30 27.24
N VAL A 344 0.49 21.05 26.16
CA VAL A 344 0.73 20.58 24.79
C VAL A 344 2.03 21.24 24.33
N SER A 345 2.94 20.46 23.75
CA SER A 345 4.13 21.04 23.13
C SER A 345 3.71 21.92 21.96
N LYS A 346 4.00 23.22 22.05
CA LYS A 346 3.57 24.31 21.13
C LYS A 346 3.14 23.84 19.74
N VAL A 347 1.85 23.61 19.55
CA VAL A 347 1.27 23.14 18.29
C VAL A 347 0.45 24.26 17.65
N LYS A 348 0.57 24.42 16.33
CA LYS A 348 -0.26 25.35 15.57
C LYS A 348 -1.51 24.64 15.11
N ALA A 349 -2.68 25.24 15.33
CA ALA A 349 -3.96 24.71 14.89
C ALA A 349 -4.99 25.83 14.66
N ARG A 350 -5.79 25.69 13.62
CA ARG A 350 -7.07 26.37 13.48
C ARG A 350 -8.20 25.50 14.05
N ARG A 351 -8.14 24.19 13.79
CA ARG A 351 -9.14 23.24 14.29
C ARG A 351 -8.48 22.23 15.25
N VAL A 352 -9.16 22.01 16.37
CA VAL A 352 -8.78 20.98 17.34
C VAL A 352 -9.90 19.98 17.46
N LYS A 353 -9.60 18.71 17.29
CA LYS A 353 -10.54 17.60 17.46
C LYS A 353 -10.18 16.85 18.73
N PHE A 354 -11.09 16.86 19.70
CA PHE A 354 -11.01 16.03 20.90
C PHE A 354 -11.78 14.73 20.65
N LYS A 355 -11.08 13.60 20.67
CA LYS A 355 -11.66 12.29 20.50
C LYS A 355 -11.65 11.55 21.83
N PHE A 356 -12.82 11.14 22.29
CA PHE A 356 -12.97 10.28 23.45
C PHE A 356 -12.55 8.86 23.07
N VAL A 357 -11.56 8.30 23.76
CA VAL A 357 -11.15 6.89 23.64
C VAL A 357 -11.87 6.08 24.69
N GLN A 358 -11.98 6.62 25.92
CA GLN A 358 -12.75 6.06 27.02
C GLN A 358 -13.36 7.18 27.88
N ALA A 359 -14.55 6.97 28.37
CA ALA A 359 -15.20 7.89 29.32
C ALA A 359 -15.72 7.15 30.55
N SER A 360 -16.05 7.92 31.58
CA SER A 360 -16.73 7.40 32.78
C SER A 360 -18.18 7.06 32.48
N GLY A 361 -18.48 5.78 32.27
CA GLY A 361 -19.77 5.29 31.77
C GLY A 361 -19.85 5.33 30.24
N ASP A 362 -21.07 5.13 29.70
CA ASP A 362 -21.29 4.92 28.25
C ASP A 362 -21.54 6.22 27.46
N TRP A 363 -21.40 7.38 28.11
CA TRP A 363 -21.70 8.70 27.55
C TRP A 363 -20.43 9.53 27.43
N ALA A 364 -20.43 10.52 26.57
CA ALA A 364 -19.43 11.57 26.57
C ALA A 364 -20.08 12.92 26.91
N SER A 365 -19.42 13.74 27.71
CA SER A 365 -19.93 15.05 28.11
C SER A 365 -18.80 16.04 28.39
N PHE A 366 -19.10 17.33 28.10
CA PHE A 366 -18.30 18.47 28.54
C PHE A 366 -19.19 19.53 29.18
N SER A 367 -18.81 20.01 30.36
CA SER A 367 -19.28 21.32 30.81
C SER A 367 -18.57 22.44 30.05
N GLU A 368 -17.23 22.37 30.02
CA GLU A 368 -16.39 23.36 29.37
C GLU A 368 -15.12 22.73 28.81
N VAL A 369 -14.66 23.28 27.69
CA VAL A 369 -13.34 23.08 27.13
C VAL A 369 -12.69 24.42 26.84
N ALA A 370 -11.41 24.56 27.14
CA ALA A 370 -10.65 25.77 26.88
C ALA A 370 -9.25 25.47 26.35
N PHE A 371 -8.80 26.32 25.44
CA PHE A 371 -7.47 26.27 24.84
C PHE A 371 -6.71 27.55 25.27
N TYR A 372 -5.41 27.41 25.49
CA TYR A 372 -4.59 28.52 25.99
C TYR A 372 -3.27 28.60 25.22
N LYS A 373 -2.78 29.84 25.13
CA LYS A 373 -1.41 30.18 24.76
C LYS A 373 -0.77 30.89 25.92
N GLU A 374 -0.22 30.16 26.86
CA GLU A 374 0.54 30.71 27.98
C GLU A 374 1.99 30.97 27.54
N ASP A 375 2.63 32.02 28.09
CA ASP A 375 4.03 32.40 27.81
C ASP A 375 5.06 31.41 28.41
#